data_dcc82674b6f8d7b2661ec633f4166003
#
_entry.id   dcc82674b6f8d7b2661ec633f4166003
#
_cell.length_a   1.000
_cell.length_b   1.000
_cell.length_c   1.000
_cell.angle_alpha   90.00
_cell.angle_beta   90.00
_cell.angle_gamma   90.00
#
_symmetry.space_group_name_H-M   'P 1'
#
loop_
_entity.id
_entity.type
_entity.pdbx_description
1 polymer ?
#
loop_
_entity_poly.entity_id
_entity_poly.type
_entity_poly.pdbx_seq_one_letter_code
_entity_poly.pdbx_strand_id
1 'polypeptide(L)'
;MKAHAIVFDRPQVVSVRELDVAELSPGHIEVAVDFSGISTGTERLLWNGSMPAFPGMGYPLVPGYESVGRITAVGDDVSLPLGQAVFVPGASCWPGVHSLFGGSASKLVVYQGRVAPVDPSLGAQSVLLALAATAYHSVAGGGQRAPFAPPELIVGHGVMGRLLARMTVAAGGHPPVVWETNPVRSHGAVGYTVVDPKDDPRRDYQTIYDVSGDASLLNSLIARLRPGGELVLAGFYKDDIQFAFAPAFMREVRLRIAAEWKRPDLLAVNELVRSGRLSLSDLITHQDLPTRAHAAYEQAFGDSSCLKMVLDWRAHA
;
A
#
# COMPACT_ATOMS: atom_id res chain seq x y z
N MET A 1 26.82 -11.71 4.84
CA MET A 1 26.55 -10.28 5.15
C MET A 1 25.44 -10.23 6.16
N LYS A 2 25.37 -9.18 7.05
CA LYS A 2 24.30 -9.07 8.06
C LYS A 2 23.56 -7.75 7.96
N ALA A 3 22.29 -7.75 8.39
CA ALA A 3 21.45 -6.56 8.50
C ALA A 3 20.50 -6.65 9.69
N HIS A 4 20.14 -5.50 10.26
CA HIS A 4 19.03 -5.43 11.20
C HIS A 4 17.70 -5.47 10.46
N ALA A 5 16.77 -6.30 10.89
CA ALA A 5 15.46 -6.44 10.29
C ALA A 5 14.37 -6.47 11.37
N ILE A 6 13.19 -5.96 11.03
CA ILE A 6 11.99 -6.20 11.81
C ILE A 6 11.59 -7.66 11.60
N VAL A 7 11.32 -8.35 12.69
CA VAL A 7 10.89 -9.75 12.65
C VAL A 7 9.60 -9.90 13.47
N PHE A 8 8.59 -10.46 12.85
CA PHE A 8 7.45 -11.00 13.57
C PHE A 8 7.82 -12.42 13.98
N ASP A 9 8.23 -12.59 15.23
CA ASP A 9 8.62 -13.92 15.76
C ASP A 9 7.43 -14.88 15.83
N ARG A 10 6.26 -14.34 16.13
CA ARG A 10 4.92 -14.93 16.12
C ARG A 10 3.88 -13.81 16.14
N PRO A 11 2.59 -14.11 16.02
CA PRO A 11 1.55 -13.08 16.13
C PRO A 11 1.72 -12.17 17.35
N GLN A 12 1.65 -10.86 17.13
CA GLN A 12 1.79 -9.76 18.10
C GLN A 12 3.16 -9.66 18.79
N VAL A 13 4.16 -10.41 18.35
CA VAL A 13 5.53 -10.34 18.89
C VAL A 13 6.47 -9.82 17.82
N VAL A 14 6.89 -8.57 17.98
CA VAL A 14 7.79 -7.85 17.07
C VAL A 14 9.15 -7.68 17.75
N SER A 15 10.20 -8.03 17.05
CA SER A 15 11.58 -7.82 17.48
C SER A 15 12.40 -7.17 16.36
N VAL A 16 13.53 -6.58 16.74
CA VAL A 16 14.58 -6.19 15.80
C VAL A 16 15.70 -7.20 15.94
N ARG A 17 16.07 -7.87 14.85
CA ARG A 17 17.09 -8.92 14.87
C ARG A 17 18.17 -8.65 13.83
N GLU A 18 19.39 -9.01 14.16
CA GLU A 18 20.46 -9.11 13.19
C GLU A 18 20.31 -10.46 12.45
N LEU A 19 20.10 -10.42 11.14
CA LEU A 19 19.90 -11.58 10.28
C LEU A 19 21.00 -11.64 9.22
N ASP A 20 21.28 -12.87 8.76
CA ASP A 20 22.09 -13.05 7.57
C ASP A 20 21.29 -12.62 6.31
N VAL A 21 21.98 -11.92 5.40
CA VAL A 21 21.45 -11.49 4.13
C VAL A 21 22.12 -12.32 3.03
N ALA A 22 21.36 -12.70 2.02
CA ALA A 22 21.87 -13.41 0.84
C ALA A 22 23.06 -12.67 0.22
N GLU A 23 23.98 -13.43 -0.36
CA GLU A 23 25.14 -12.85 -1.08
C GLU A 23 24.69 -12.13 -2.34
N LEU A 24 25.47 -11.11 -2.69
CA LEU A 24 25.26 -10.34 -3.91
C LEU A 24 25.58 -11.22 -5.13
N SER A 25 24.63 -11.38 -6.02
CA SER A 25 24.73 -12.21 -7.22
C SER A 25 24.52 -11.37 -8.50
N PRO A 26 24.83 -11.89 -9.70
CA PRO A 26 24.60 -11.16 -10.94
C PRO A 26 23.18 -10.62 -11.07
N GLY A 27 23.04 -9.37 -11.54
CA GLY A 27 21.78 -8.67 -11.68
C GLY A 27 21.16 -8.17 -10.36
N HIS A 28 21.79 -8.44 -9.20
CA HIS A 28 21.32 -7.98 -7.90
C HIS A 28 22.07 -6.75 -7.42
N ILE A 29 21.39 -5.98 -6.60
CA ILE A 29 21.90 -4.78 -5.93
C ILE A 29 21.76 -4.92 -4.43
N GLU A 30 22.68 -4.34 -3.69
CA GLU A 30 22.55 -4.08 -2.26
C GLU A 30 21.98 -2.67 -2.08
N VAL A 31 20.98 -2.54 -1.22
CA VAL A 31 20.36 -1.27 -0.89
C VAL A 31 20.46 -1.03 0.61
N ALA A 32 21.15 0.06 1.02
CA ALA A 32 21.02 0.60 2.36
C ALA A 32 19.67 1.33 2.44
N VAL A 33 18.82 0.89 3.35
CA VAL A 33 17.47 1.43 3.50
C VAL A 33 17.51 2.70 4.35
N ASP A 34 16.96 3.78 3.81
CA ASP A 34 16.76 5.03 4.53
C ASP A 34 15.45 4.98 5.34
N PHE A 35 14.36 4.50 4.72
CA PHE A 35 13.03 4.46 5.32
C PHE A 35 12.26 3.20 4.90
N SER A 36 11.41 2.70 5.81
CA SER A 36 10.39 1.69 5.47
C SER A 36 9.03 2.06 6.05
N GLY A 37 7.96 1.89 5.25
CA GLY A 37 6.58 2.13 5.70
C GLY A 37 5.98 0.91 6.38
N ILE A 38 5.10 1.15 7.36
CA ILE A 38 4.24 0.11 7.96
C ILE A 38 2.87 0.18 7.28
N SER A 39 2.44 -0.93 6.68
CA SER A 39 1.15 -1.03 6.01
C SER A 39 0.04 -1.41 7.00
N THR A 40 -0.86 -0.48 7.27
CA THR A 40 -1.97 -0.68 8.23
C THR A 40 -3.03 -1.67 7.75
N GLY A 41 -3.04 -2.05 6.49
CA GLY A 41 -3.89 -3.10 5.94
C GLY A 41 -3.24 -4.48 6.06
N THR A 42 -2.35 -4.80 5.14
CA THR A 42 -1.76 -6.13 4.98
C THR A 42 -0.87 -6.54 6.16
N GLU A 43 0.04 -5.66 6.62
CA GLU A 43 0.94 -6.03 7.72
C GLU A 43 0.21 -6.19 9.06
N ARG A 44 -0.92 -5.51 9.25
CA ARG A 44 -1.78 -5.75 10.42
C ARG A 44 -2.28 -7.19 10.48
N LEU A 45 -2.61 -7.79 9.35
CA LEU A 45 -3.06 -9.18 9.27
C LEU A 45 -1.91 -10.16 9.54
N LEU A 46 -0.70 -9.84 9.08
CA LEU A 46 0.51 -10.58 9.41
C LEU A 46 0.82 -10.48 10.91
N TRP A 47 0.77 -9.25 11.45
CA TRP A 47 1.07 -8.99 12.85
C TRP A 47 0.12 -9.68 13.80
N ASN A 48 -1.18 -9.71 13.53
CA ASN A 48 -2.18 -10.31 14.42
C ASN A 48 -2.45 -11.80 14.12
N GLY A 49 -1.81 -12.38 13.11
CA GLY A 49 -1.98 -13.79 12.73
C GLY A 49 -3.27 -14.10 11.98
N SER A 50 -4.01 -13.09 11.50
CA SER A 50 -5.26 -13.27 10.76
C SER A 50 -5.10 -13.24 9.23
N MET A 51 -3.86 -13.20 8.72
CA MET A 51 -3.61 -13.33 7.29
C MET A 51 -4.09 -14.69 6.81
N PRO A 52 -4.95 -14.77 5.79
CA PRO A 52 -5.29 -16.02 5.15
C PRO A 52 -4.05 -16.78 4.65
N ALA A 53 -4.16 -18.09 4.45
CA ALA A 53 -3.06 -18.88 3.91
C ALA A 53 -2.55 -18.26 2.59
N PHE A 54 -1.28 -17.86 2.58
CA PHE A 54 -0.65 -17.16 1.45
C PHE A 54 0.76 -17.74 1.22
N PRO A 55 1.21 -17.89 -0.04
CA PRO A 55 2.56 -18.36 -0.32
C PRO A 55 3.62 -17.48 0.36
N GLY A 56 4.59 -18.10 1.04
CA GLY A 56 5.63 -17.40 1.81
C GLY A 56 5.23 -17.02 3.25
N MET A 57 3.97 -17.24 3.64
CA MET A 57 3.53 -17.02 5.01
C MET A 57 4.11 -18.05 5.98
N GLY A 58 4.56 -17.60 7.12
CA GLY A 58 5.11 -18.40 8.22
C GLY A 58 5.83 -17.50 9.21
N TYR A 59 6.08 -17.99 10.41
CA TYR A 59 6.86 -17.26 11.43
C TYR A 59 8.11 -18.08 11.78
N PRO A 60 9.23 -17.41 12.12
CA PRO A 60 9.47 -15.97 12.12
C PRO A 60 9.45 -15.39 10.71
N LEU A 61 9.01 -14.11 10.58
CA LEU A 61 8.72 -13.43 9.30
C LEU A 61 9.32 -12.04 9.28
N VAL A 62 10.02 -11.66 8.19
CA VAL A 62 10.37 -10.27 7.90
C VAL A 62 9.26 -9.66 7.04
N PRO A 63 8.53 -8.63 7.54
CA PRO A 63 7.47 -7.95 6.80
C PRO A 63 8.03 -6.87 5.87
N GLY A 64 7.14 -6.12 5.22
CA GLY A 64 7.42 -4.86 4.55
C GLY A 64 7.58 -4.94 3.04
N TYR A 65 6.90 -4.03 2.36
CA TYR A 65 6.96 -3.86 0.90
C TYR A 65 7.02 -2.39 0.47
N GLU A 66 7.36 -1.52 1.43
CA GLU A 66 7.36 -0.06 1.26
C GLU A 66 8.72 0.50 1.70
N SER A 67 9.82 0.08 1.06
CA SER A 67 11.15 0.51 1.47
C SER A 67 11.77 1.44 0.44
N VAL A 68 12.56 2.40 0.90
CA VAL A 68 13.35 3.31 0.07
C VAL A 68 14.75 3.43 0.65
N GLY A 69 15.74 3.49 -0.22
CA GLY A 69 17.13 3.60 0.19
C GLY A 69 18.06 3.88 -0.98
N ARG A 70 19.35 3.65 -0.78
CA ARG A 70 20.40 3.93 -1.77
C ARG A 70 21.16 2.65 -2.11
N ILE A 71 21.51 2.50 -3.38
CA ILE A 71 22.35 1.39 -3.84
C ILE A 71 23.77 1.57 -3.30
N THR A 72 24.24 0.59 -2.53
CA THR A 72 25.57 0.58 -1.89
C THR A 72 26.54 -0.40 -2.52
N ALA A 73 26.02 -1.46 -3.18
CA ALA A 73 26.82 -2.38 -3.96
C ALA A 73 26.00 -2.96 -5.12
N VAL A 74 26.68 -3.39 -6.15
CA VAL A 74 26.11 -3.97 -7.37
C VAL A 74 26.83 -5.27 -7.71
N GLY A 75 26.06 -6.28 -8.11
CA GLY A 75 26.60 -7.49 -8.74
C GLY A 75 26.93 -7.24 -10.21
N ASP A 76 27.45 -8.29 -10.87
CA ASP A 76 27.65 -8.25 -12.32
C ASP A 76 26.30 -8.03 -13.04
N ASP A 77 26.35 -7.49 -14.25
CA ASP A 77 25.18 -7.24 -15.12
C ASP A 77 24.13 -6.26 -14.55
N VAL A 78 24.55 -5.37 -13.63
CA VAL A 78 23.69 -4.29 -13.09
C VAL A 78 23.93 -3.00 -13.86
N SER A 79 22.85 -2.36 -14.30
CA SER A 79 22.90 -1.07 -15.02
C SER A 79 22.63 0.15 -14.12
N LEU A 80 22.11 -0.05 -12.90
CA LEU A 80 21.83 1.04 -11.97
C LEU A 80 23.11 1.49 -11.27
N PRO A 81 23.36 2.81 -11.17
CA PRO A 81 24.59 3.33 -10.56
C PRO A 81 24.56 3.25 -9.03
N LEU A 82 25.75 3.13 -8.43
CA LEU A 82 25.95 3.31 -7.00
C LEU A 82 25.41 4.69 -6.53
N GLY A 83 24.84 4.73 -5.34
CA GLY A 83 24.24 5.94 -4.76
C GLY A 83 22.86 6.30 -5.30
N GLN A 84 22.37 5.60 -6.33
CA GLN A 84 21.00 5.82 -6.85
C GLN A 84 19.98 5.55 -5.76
N ALA A 85 19.09 6.54 -5.51
CA ALA A 85 17.93 6.33 -4.66
C ALA A 85 16.90 5.44 -5.37
N VAL A 86 16.40 4.42 -4.66
CA VAL A 86 15.46 3.45 -5.21
C VAL A 86 14.36 3.11 -4.22
N PHE A 87 13.15 2.93 -4.74
CA PHE A 87 12.07 2.27 -4.05
C PHE A 87 12.19 0.76 -4.21
N VAL A 88 12.04 0.00 -3.11
CA VAL A 88 12.13 -1.46 -3.05
C VAL A 88 10.80 -2.04 -2.56
N PRO A 89 10.08 -2.78 -3.41
CA PRO A 89 8.77 -3.38 -3.05
C PRO A 89 8.91 -4.71 -2.31
N GLY A 90 9.86 -4.79 -1.39
CA GLY A 90 10.21 -6.01 -0.66
C GLY A 90 11.36 -6.80 -1.29
N ALA A 91 11.92 -7.70 -0.51
CA ALA A 91 13.06 -8.53 -0.85
C ALA A 91 12.95 -9.93 -0.25
N SER A 92 13.38 -10.95 -1.00
CA SER A 92 13.46 -12.34 -0.53
C SER A 92 14.92 -12.72 -0.30
N CYS A 93 15.59 -11.98 0.60
CA CYS A 93 17.03 -12.10 0.83
C CYS A 93 17.40 -12.67 2.22
N TRP A 94 16.48 -13.34 2.91
CA TRP A 94 16.62 -13.80 4.29
C TRP A 94 16.76 -15.32 4.37
N PRO A 95 17.97 -15.88 4.44
CA PRO A 95 18.14 -17.33 4.64
C PRO A 95 17.54 -17.79 5.97
N GLY A 96 16.67 -18.81 5.94
CA GLY A 96 16.10 -19.41 7.13
C GLY A 96 14.99 -18.62 7.84
N VAL A 97 14.54 -17.49 7.29
CA VAL A 97 13.42 -16.70 7.81
C VAL A 97 12.41 -16.43 6.69
N HIS A 98 11.12 -16.53 7.00
CA HIS A 98 10.07 -16.21 6.03
C HIS A 98 10.10 -14.73 5.67
N SER A 99 9.71 -14.41 4.45
CA SER A 99 9.62 -13.03 3.96
C SER A 99 8.33 -12.81 3.18
N LEU A 100 7.41 -12.09 3.82
CA LEU A 100 6.19 -11.60 3.19
C LEU A 100 5.97 -10.15 3.66
N PHE A 101 6.64 -9.19 3.04
CA PHE A 101 7.39 -9.20 1.77
C PHE A 101 8.89 -8.91 1.97
N GLY A 102 9.41 -8.89 3.19
CA GLY A 102 10.84 -8.92 3.49
C GLY A 102 11.60 -7.59 3.36
N GLY A 103 10.92 -6.46 3.25
CA GLY A 103 11.56 -5.16 3.01
C GLY A 103 11.89 -4.34 4.26
N SER A 104 11.35 -4.67 5.43
CA SER A 104 11.53 -3.86 6.64
C SER A 104 12.86 -4.17 7.34
N ALA A 105 13.95 -3.63 6.81
CA ALA A 105 15.30 -3.88 7.29
C ALA A 105 16.25 -2.73 6.95
N SER A 106 17.43 -2.68 7.61
CA SER A 106 18.46 -1.68 7.35
C SER A 106 19.16 -1.87 6.00
N LYS A 107 19.19 -3.10 5.48
CA LYS A 107 19.86 -3.45 4.23
C LYS A 107 19.11 -4.57 3.52
N LEU A 108 19.05 -4.51 2.20
CA LEU A 108 18.37 -5.49 1.34
C LEU A 108 19.26 -5.88 0.18
N VAL A 109 19.17 -7.14 -0.26
CA VAL A 109 19.67 -7.60 -1.55
C VAL A 109 18.50 -7.96 -2.44
N VAL A 110 18.41 -7.35 -3.63
CA VAL A 110 17.25 -7.47 -4.50
C VAL A 110 17.65 -7.41 -5.98
N TYR A 111 16.95 -8.13 -6.85
CA TYR A 111 17.15 -8.05 -8.28
C TYR A 111 16.82 -6.64 -8.82
N GLN A 112 17.74 -6.02 -9.60
CA GLN A 112 17.58 -4.65 -10.10
C GLN A 112 16.27 -4.41 -10.84
N GLY A 113 15.71 -5.41 -11.50
CA GLY A 113 14.44 -5.30 -12.22
C GLY A 113 13.22 -5.10 -11.33
N ARG A 114 13.32 -5.32 -10.02
CA ARG A 114 12.22 -5.13 -9.07
C ARG A 114 12.12 -3.72 -8.52
N VAL A 115 13.23 -2.98 -8.48
CA VAL A 115 13.26 -1.64 -7.90
C VAL A 115 12.86 -0.56 -8.91
N ALA A 116 12.48 0.60 -8.41
CA ALA A 116 12.26 1.80 -9.21
C ALA A 116 13.15 2.94 -8.72
N PRO A 117 13.95 3.59 -9.60
CA PRO A 117 14.63 4.82 -9.25
C PRO A 117 13.63 5.89 -8.81
N VAL A 118 13.96 6.63 -7.75
CA VAL A 118 13.11 7.69 -7.20
C VAL A 118 13.89 8.99 -7.07
N ASP A 119 13.17 10.11 -6.99
CA ASP A 119 13.76 11.40 -6.66
C ASP A 119 14.15 11.40 -5.17
N PRO A 120 15.44 11.62 -4.85
CA PRO A 120 15.91 11.67 -3.46
C PRO A 120 15.22 12.74 -2.60
N SER A 121 14.70 13.82 -3.23
CA SER A 121 14.02 14.90 -2.52
C SER A 121 12.70 14.48 -1.88
N LEU A 122 12.09 13.39 -2.35
CA LEU A 122 10.88 12.82 -1.76
C LEU A 122 11.14 12.21 -0.38
N GLY A 123 12.36 11.76 -0.10
CA GLY A 123 12.73 11.15 1.19
C GLY A 123 11.75 10.05 1.60
N ALA A 124 11.25 10.14 2.83
CA ALA A 124 10.29 9.19 3.39
C ALA A 124 8.99 9.05 2.56
N GLN A 125 8.57 10.09 1.82
CA GLN A 125 7.35 10.01 1.02
C GLN A 125 7.42 8.91 -0.05
N SER A 126 8.61 8.52 -0.48
CA SER A 126 8.79 7.45 -1.47
C SER A 126 8.25 6.09 -1.01
N VAL A 127 8.07 5.84 0.28
CA VAL A 127 7.44 4.60 0.79
C VAL A 127 5.99 4.47 0.32
N LEU A 128 5.32 5.61 0.05
CA LEU A 128 3.93 5.65 -0.40
C LEU A 128 3.73 5.18 -1.85
N LEU A 129 4.81 4.99 -2.61
CA LEU A 129 4.73 4.56 -4.02
C LEU A 129 4.06 3.20 -4.18
N ALA A 130 4.19 2.29 -3.21
CA ALA A 130 3.47 1.01 -3.24
C ALA A 130 1.95 1.21 -3.27
N LEU A 131 1.42 1.97 -2.30
CA LEU A 131 -0.03 2.22 -2.22
C LEU A 131 -0.52 3.12 -3.35
N ALA A 132 0.29 4.06 -3.80
CA ALA A 132 -0.05 4.88 -4.96
C ALA A 132 -0.11 4.04 -6.25
N ALA A 133 0.80 3.07 -6.43
CA ALA A 133 0.75 2.13 -7.54
C ALA A 133 -0.47 1.20 -7.46
N THR A 134 -0.85 0.76 -6.24
CA THR A 134 -2.07 -0.02 -6.02
C THR A 134 -3.33 0.80 -6.36
N ALA A 135 -3.37 2.07 -5.94
CA ALA A 135 -4.46 2.98 -6.30
C ALA A 135 -4.54 3.18 -7.82
N TYR A 136 -3.41 3.40 -8.49
CA TYR A 136 -3.35 3.52 -9.94
C TYR A 136 -3.83 2.25 -10.65
N HIS A 137 -3.34 1.08 -10.20
CA HIS A 137 -3.76 -0.22 -10.74
C HIS A 137 -5.27 -0.43 -10.67
N SER A 138 -5.88 -0.05 -9.54
CA SER A 138 -7.32 -0.20 -9.35
C SER A 138 -8.15 0.63 -10.35
N VAL A 139 -7.70 1.83 -10.70
CA VAL A 139 -8.38 2.71 -11.68
C VAL A 139 -7.96 2.44 -13.12
N ALA A 140 -6.75 1.95 -13.36
CA ALA A 140 -6.27 1.55 -14.68
C ALA A 140 -6.84 0.20 -15.16
N GLY A 141 -7.70 -0.44 -14.37
CA GLY A 141 -8.32 -1.71 -14.71
C GLY A 141 -7.37 -2.90 -14.74
N GLY A 142 -6.27 -2.83 -13.99
CA GLY A 142 -5.31 -3.94 -13.89
C GLY A 142 -4.52 -4.20 -15.18
N GLY A 143 -4.38 -3.21 -16.05
CA GLY A 143 -3.76 -3.38 -17.36
C GLY A 143 -4.62 -4.16 -18.36
N GLN A 144 -5.85 -4.48 -18.01
CA GLN A 144 -6.85 -4.95 -18.95
C GLN A 144 -7.34 -3.77 -19.81
N ARG A 145 -7.77 -4.04 -21.05
CA ARG A 145 -8.28 -3.02 -21.96
C ARG A 145 -9.68 -2.50 -21.60
N ALA A 146 -10.05 -2.50 -20.32
CA ALA A 146 -11.29 -1.92 -19.86
C ALA A 146 -11.20 -0.38 -19.95
N PRO A 147 -12.24 0.32 -20.38
CA PRO A 147 -12.27 1.78 -20.31
C PRO A 147 -12.11 2.21 -18.85
N PHE A 148 -11.27 3.21 -18.63
CA PHE A 148 -11.06 3.83 -17.34
C PHE A 148 -12.39 4.34 -16.78
N ALA A 149 -12.78 3.81 -15.63
CA ALA A 149 -13.97 4.25 -14.90
C ALA A 149 -13.51 4.76 -13.53
N PRO A 150 -13.30 6.09 -13.39
CA PRO A 150 -12.87 6.69 -12.14
C PRO A 150 -13.94 6.49 -11.06
N PRO A 151 -13.56 6.44 -9.77
CA PRO A 151 -14.52 6.35 -8.69
C PRO A 151 -15.39 7.59 -8.61
N GLU A 152 -16.70 7.40 -8.50
CA GLU A 152 -17.63 8.45 -8.07
C GLU A 152 -17.79 8.44 -6.55
N LEU A 153 -17.67 7.26 -5.93
CA LEU A 153 -17.63 7.08 -4.49
C LEU A 153 -16.41 6.23 -4.11
N ILE A 154 -15.70 6.66 -3.07
CA ILE A 154 -14.63 5.91 -2.42
C ILE A 154 -15.06 5.63 -0.98
N VAL A 155 -14.96 4.38 -0.53
CA VAL A 155 -15.30 3.96 0.83
C VAL A 155 -14.03 3.77 1.64
N GLY A 156 -13.80 4.66 2.61
CA GLY A 156 -12.61 4.73 3.46
C GLY A 156 -11.65 5.86 3.08
N HIS A 157 -11.29 6.71 4.05
CA HIS A 157 -10.40 7.87 3.91
C HIS A 157 -9.03 7.65 4.58
N GLY A 158 -8.53 6.42 4.56
CA GLY A 158 -7.16 6.07 4.88
C GLY A 158 -6.18 6.48 3.77
N VAL A 159 -4.91 6.06 3.86
CA VAL A 159 -3.89 6.41 2.83
C VAL A 159 -4.34 5.99 1.43
N MET A 160 -4.85 4.77 1.28
CA MET A 160 -5.30 4.26 -0.02
C MET A 160 -6.45 5.08 -0.60
N GLY A 161 -7.47 5.41 0.20
CA GLY A 161 -8.61 6.22 -0.25
C GLY A 161 -8.20 7.64 -0.62
N ARG A 162 -7.29 8.25 0.15
CA ARG A 162 -6.73 9.59 -0.15
C ARG A 162 -5.94 9.59 -1.46
N LEU A 163 -5.09 8.59 -1.68
CA LEU A 163 -4.32 8.45 -2.92
C LEU A 163 -5.25 8.26 -4.12
N LEU A 164 -6.26 7.42 -3.99
CA LEU A 164 -7.24 7.15 -5.03
C LEU A 164 -8.03 8.42 -5.40
N ALA A 165 -8.48 9.20 -4.40
CA ALA A 165 -9.19 10.46 -4.62
C ALA A 165 -8.30 11.50 -5.29
N ARG A 166 -7.07 11.70 -4.79
CA ARG A 166 -6.08 12.63 -5.39
C ARG A 166 -5.75 12.25 -6.83
N MET A 167 -5.58 10.96 -7.08
CA MET A 167 -5.28 10.43 -8.43
C MET A 167 -6.44 10.66 -9.40
N THR A 168 -7.67 10.47 -8.95
CA THR A 168 -8.87 10.76 -9.75
C THR A 168 -8.91 12.23 -10.18
N VAL A 169 -8.67 13.15 -9.24
CA VAL A 169 -8.61 14.59 -9.52
C VAL A 169 -7.43 14.93 -10.45
N ALA A 170 -6.24 14.37 -10.19
CA ALA A 170 -5.04 14.60 -11.00
C ALA A 170 -5.18 14.09 -12.44
N ALA A 171 -6.00 13.07 -12.66
CA ALA A 171 -6.34 12.56 -14.00
C ALA A 171 -7.40 13.40 -14.73
N GLY A 172 -7.93 14.45 -14.11
CA GLY A 172 -8.99 15.29 -14.67
C GLY A 172 -10.39 14.69 -14.53
N GLY A 173 -10.55 13.65 -13.71
CA GLY A 173 -11.86 13.08 -13.36
C GLY A 173 -12.66 14.03 -12.45
N HIS A 174 -13.99 13.82 -12.40
CA HIS A 174 -14.81 14.50 -11.41
C HIS A 174 -14.35 14.14 -9.99
N PRO A 175 -14.25 15.13 -9.08
CA PRO A 175 -13.92 14.85 -7.69
C PRO A 175 -14.87 13.80 -7.08
N PRO A 176 -14.35 12.69 -6.53
CA PRO A 176 -15.19 11.69 -5.91
C PRO A 176 -15.76 12.17 -4.58
N VAL A 177 -16.88 11.59 -4.16
CA VAL A 177 -17.29 11.60 -2.76
C VAL A 177 -16.47 10.53 -2.03
N VAL A 178 -16.00 10.83 -0.82
CA VAL A 178 -15.29 9.84 0.01
C VAL A 178 -16.06 9.64 1.31
N TRP A 179 -16.36 8.40 1.64
CA TRP A 179 -16.99 8.06 2.92
C TRP A 179 -15.95 7.81 4.00
N GLU A 180 -16.18 8.42 5.16
CA GLU A 180 -15.41 8.18 6.37
C GLU A 180 -16.30 8.31 7.60
N THR A 181 -16.25 7.30 8.46
CA THR A 181 -17.03 7.26 9.71
C THR A 181 -16.25 7.78 10.91
N ASN A 182 -14.90 7.80 10.82
CA ASN A 182 -14.04 8.28 11.89
C ASN A 182 -13.81 9.79 11.74
N PRO A 183 -14.29 10.62 12.71
CA PRO A 183 -14.13 12.08 12.62
C PRO A 183 -12.68 12.53 12.53
N VAL A 184 -11.74 11.79 13.16
CA VAL A 184 -10.29 12.09 13.11
C VAL A 184 -9.75 12.01 11.67
N ARG A 185 -10.32 11.13 10.85
CA ARG A 185 -9.91 10.91 9.46
C ARG A 185 -10.71 11.72 8.43
N SER A 186 -11.77 12.42 8.85
CA SER A 186 -12.62 13.20 7.93
C SER A 186 -11.92 14.42 7.32
N HIS A 187 -10.80 14.85 7.92
CA HIS A 187 -10.03 16.03 7.48
C HIS A 187 -8.93 15.68 6.45
N GLY A 188 -8.34 16.72 5.84
CA GLY A 188 -7.19 16.58 4.93
C GLY A 188 -7.56 16.20 3.50
N ALA A 189 -8.81 16.35 3.09
CA ALA A 189 -9.22 16.26 1.69
C ALA A 189 -8.67 17.44 0.88
N VAL A 190 -8.20 17.16 -0.33
CA VAL A 190 -7.69 18.16 -1.27
C VAL A 190 -8.37 17.96 -2.62
N GLY A 191 -9.29 18.86 -2.97
CA GLY A 191 -10.00 18.84 -4.24
C GLY A 191 -11.14 17.81 -4.35
N TYR A 192 -11.58 17.19 -3.23
CA TYR A 192 -12.72 16.28 -3.17
C TYR A 192 -13.46 16.43 -1.83
N THR A 193 -14.62 15.78 -1.67
CA THR A 193 -15.46 15.91 -0.48
C THR A 193 -15.45 14.62 0.35
N VAL A 194 -15.34 14.77 1.68
CA VAL A 194 -15.48 13.67 2.64
C VAL A 194 -16.78 13.84 3.41
N VAL A 195 -17.56 12.78 3.49
CA VAL A 195 -18.87 12.76 4.20
C VAL A 195 -19.02 11.50 5.05
N ASP A 196 -19.79 11.60 6.10
CA ASP A 196 -20.28 10.40 6.80
C ASP A 196 -21.32 9.69 5.89
N PRO A 197 -21.27 8.36 5.73
CA PRO A 197 -22.21 7.60 4.89
C PRO A 197 -23.69 7.87 5.16
N LYS A 198 -24.04 8.23 6.42
CA LYS A 198 -25.41 8.57 6.83
C LYS A 198 -25.89 9.89 6.22
N ASP A 199 -24.96 10.82 5.95
CA ASP A 199 -25.26 12.15 5.43
C ASP A 199 -25.24 12.20 3.90
N ASP A 200 -24.90 11.07 3.23
CA ASP A 200 -24.93 10.95 1.78
C ASP A 200 -26.28 10.41 1.28
N PRO A 201 -27.12 11.24 0.63
CA PRO A 201 -28.42 10.80 0.12
C PRO A 201 -28.33 10.05 -1.21
N ARG A 202 -27.20 10.08 -1.92
CA ARG A 202 -27.07 9.56 -3.29
C ARG A 202 -27.23 8.05 -3.37
N ARG A 203 -27.98 7.54 -4.39
CA ARG A 203 -28.33 6.14 -4.59
C ARG A 203 -28.16 5.67 -6.05
N ASP A 204 -27.37 6.38 -6.85
CA ASP A 204 -27.23 6.16 -8.28
C ASP A 204 -25.78 6.26 -8.74
N TYR A 205 -24.83 5.79 -7.92
CA TYR A 205 -23.42 5.77 -8.26
C TYR A 205 -23.14 4.83 -9.44
N GLN A 206 -22.37 5.31 -10.42
CA GLN A 206 -21.89 4.45 -11.51
C GLN A 206 -20.75 3.54 -11.04
N THR A 207 -19.85 4.09 -10.24
CA THR A 207 -18.66 3.37 -9.78
C THR A 207 -18.43 3.65 -8.30
N ILE A 208 -18.31 2.57 -7.52
CA ILE A 208 -17.95 2.61 -6.10
C ILE A 208 -16.65 1.84 -5.94
N TYR A 209 -15.65 2.46 -5.31
CA TYR A 209 -14.40 1.81 -4.94
C TYR A 209 -14.35 1.62 -3.44
N ASP A 210 -14.34 0.38 -2.99
CA ASP A 210 -14.22 0.08 -1.57
C ASP A 210 -12.76 -0.24 -1.24
N VAL A 211 -12.19 0.60 -0.36
CA VAL A 211 -10.85 0.44 0.19
C VAL A 211 -10.89 0.24 1.72
N SER A 212 -12.07 0.03 2.29
CA SER A 212 -12.25 -0.20 3.72
C SER A 212 -11.81 -1.61 4.15
N GLY A 213 -11.97 -2.60 3.27
CA GLY A 213 -11.77 -4.01 3.57
C GLY A 213 -12.87 -4.61 4.47
N ASP A 214 -14.01 -3.93 4.61
CA ASP A 214 -15.15 -4.39 5.39
C ASP A 214 -16.20 -5.07 4.51
N ALA A 215 -16.20 -6.41 4.49
CA ALA A 215 -17.13 -7.20 3.71
C ALA A 215 -18.61 -7.00 4.11
N SER A 216 -18.89 -6.51 5.32
CA SER A 216 -20.27 -6.25 5.78
C SER A 216 -20.97 -5.13 5.03
N LEU A 217 -20.21 -4.23 4.39
CA LEU A 217 -20.74 -3.10 3.65
C LEU A 217 -21.31 -3.44 2.28
N LEU A 218 -21.01 -4.62 1.72
CA LEU A 218 -21.31 -4.96 0.32
C LEU A 218 -22.76 -4.77 -0.06
N ASN A 219 -23.70 -5.24 0.76
CA ASN A 219 -25.13 -5.09 0.50
C ASN A 219 -25.56 -3.62 0.45
N SER A 220 -25.02 -2.78 1.34
CA SER A 220 -25.31 -1.35 1.36
C SER A 220 -24.71 -0.63 0.16
N LEU A 221 -23.49 -1.02 -0.28
CA LEU A 221 -22.84 -0.44 -1.46
C LEU A 221 -23.56 -0.85 -2.74
N ILE A 222 -23.97 -2.11 -2.86
CA ILE A 222 -24.79 -2.59 -3.99
C ILE A 222 -26.10 -1.78 -4.09
N ALA A 223 -26.74 -1.49 -2.96
CA ALA A 223 -27.96 -0.68 -2.92
C ALA A 223 -27.75 0.78 -3.37
N ARG A 224 -26.50 1.27 -3.36
CA ARG A 224 -26.13 2.62 -3.82
C ARG A 224 -25.77 2.72 -5.30
N LEU A 225 -25.56 1.58 -5.97
CA LEU A 225 -25.25 1.55 -7.40
C LEU A 225 -26.51 1.80 -8.25
N ARG A 226 -26.32 2.51 -9.35
CA ARG A 226 -27.32 2.53 -10.44
C ARG A 226 -27.32 1.19 -11.20
N PRO A 227 -28.34 0.88 -12.00
CA PRO A 227 -28.32 -0.28 -12.90
C PRO A 227 -27.09 -0.27 -13.82
N GLY A 228 -26.40 -1.41 -13.95
CA GLY A 228 -25.16 -1.56 -14.71
C GLY A 228 -23.93 -0.93 -14.04
N GLY A 229 -24.03 -0.50 -12.77
CA GLY A 229 -22.93 0.08 -12.02
C GLY A 229 -21.87 -0.95 -11.62
N GLU A 230 -20.68 -0.46 -11.28
CA GLU A 230 -19.53 -1.28 -10.88
C GLU A 230 -19.13 -1.03 -9.43
N LEU A 231 -18.98 -2.12 -8.67
CA LEU A 231 -18.33 -2.11 -7.35
C LEU A 231 -16.93 -2.69 -7.48
N VAL A 232 -15.93 -1.89 -7.15
CA VAL A 232 -14.51 -2.28 -7.20
C VAL A 232 -14.02 -2.52 -5.78
N LEU A 233 -13.62 -3.75 -5.47
CA LEU A 233 -13.00 -4.11 -4.21
C LEU A 233 -11.50 -3.90 -4.33
N ALA A 234 -11.00 -2.81 -3.79
CA ALA A 234 -9.60 -2.40 -3.84
C ALA A 234 -8.93 -2.40 -2.45
N GLY A 235 -9.65 -2.75 -1.40
CA GLY A 235 -9.15 -3.11 -0.09
C GLY A 235 -8.73 -4.58 -0.03
N PHE A 236 -8.09 -4.98 1.07
CA PHE A 236 -7.82 -6.39 1.36
C PHE A 236 -8.86 -6.92 2.34
N TYR A 237 -9.53 -7.99 1.98
CA TYR A 237 -10.59 -8.62 2.77
C TYR A 237 -10.05 -9.94 3.36
N LYS A 238 -10.17 -10.08 4.67
CA LYS A 238 -9.76 -11.30 5.39
C LYS A 238 -10.85 -12.38 5.41
N ASP A 239 -12.11 -11.94 5.30
CA ASP A 239 -13.29 -12.80 5.39
C ASP A 239 -13.87 -13.06 3.99
N ASP A 240 -14.64 -14.13 3.86
CA ASP A 240 -15.33 -14.47 2.61
C ASP A 240 -16.30 -13.37 2.18
N ILE A 241 -16.32 -13.08 0.90
CA ILE A 241 -17.20 -12.08 0.29
C ILE A 241 -18.59 -12.68 0.11
N GLN A 242 -19.59 -12.09 0.78
CA GLN A 242 -20.99 -12.51 0.69
C GLN A 242 -21.91 -11.31 0.45
N PHE A 243 -22.89 -11.46 -0.43
CA PHE A 243 -23.92 -10.45 -0.68
C PHE A 243 -25.23 -11.08 -1.14
N ALA A 244 -26.33 -10.32 -0.99
CA ALA A 244 -27.65 -10.75 -1.43
C ALA A 244 -27.74 -10.72 -2.97
N PHE A 245 -28.01 -11.87 -3.58
CA PHE A 245 -28.07 -12.02 -5.05
C PHE A 245 -29.17 -11.17 -5.68
N ALA A 246 -30.39 -11.18 -5.16
CA ALA A 246 -31.53 -10.53 -5.81
C ALA A 246 -31.35 -9.02 -6.01
N PRO A 247 -30.91 -8.22 -5.01
CA PRO A 247 -30.61 -6.80 -5.24
C PRO A 247 -29.49 -6.57 -6.26
N ALA A 248 -28.45 -7.41 -6.28
CA ALA A 248 -27.36 -7.32 -7.24
C ALA A 248 -27.81 -7.67 -8.65
N PHE A 249 -28.62 -8.73 -8.79
CA PHE A 249 -29.23 -9.15 -10.06
C PHE A 249 -30.12 -8.05 -10.67
N MET A 250 -31.01 -7.47 -9.87
CA MET A 250 -31.92 -6.41 -10.33
C MET A 250 -31.18 -5.14 -10.81
N ARG A 251 -29.93 -4.96 -10.39
CA ARG A 251 -29.08 -3.84 -10.82
C ARG A 251 -28.04 -4.21 -11.87
N GLU A 252 -27.98 -5.49 -12.29
CA GLU A 252 -26.93 -5.96 -13.19
C GLU A 252 -25.54 -5.52 -12.73
N VAL A 253 -25.24 -5.72 -11.43
CA VAL A 253 -24.02 -5.21 -10.79
C VAL A 253 -22.79 -5.88 -11.41
N ARG A 254 -21.79 -5.09 -11.71
CA ARG A 254 -20.44 -5.57 -12.01
C ARG A 254 -19.62 -5.54 -10.74
N LEU A 255 -19.01 -6.68 -10.38
CA LEU A 255 -18.08 -6.78 -9.27
C LEU A 255 -16.69 -7.04 -9.82
N ARG A 256 -15.74 -6.18 -9.46
CA ARG A 256 -14.35 -6.31 -9.83
C ARG A 256 -13.46 -6.31 -8.60
N ILE A 257 -12.49 -7.21 -8.57
CA ILE A 257 -11.46 -7.22 -7.53
C ILE A 257 -10.21 -6.61 -8.14
N ALA A 258 -9.69 -5.56 -7.49
CA ALA A 258 -8.41 -4.98 -7.83
C ALA A 258 -7.34 -5.62 -6.94
N ALA A 259 -6.35 -6.24 -7.61
CA ALA A 259 -5.21 -6.85 -6.92
C ALA A 259 -4.13 -5.80 -6.59
N GLU A 260 -2.94 -6.29 -6.27
CA GLU A 260 -1.75 -5.46 -6.16
C GLU A 260 -1.32 -4.88 -7.52
N TRP A 261 -0.41 -3.92 -7.50
CA TRP A 261 0.10 -3.25 -8.70
C TRP A 261 1.07 -4.13 -9.51
N LYS A 262 1.30 -3.72 -10.76
CA LYS A 262 2.35 -4.25 -11.66
C LYS A 262 3.41 -3.18 -11.90
N ARG A 263 4.61 -3.59 -12.37
CA ARG A 263 5.71 -2.66 -12.66
C ARG A 263 5.30 -1.44 -13.51
N PRO A 264 4.50 -1.54 -14.58
CA PRO A 264 4.04 -0.36 -15.33
C PRO A 264 3.25 0.64 -14.48
N ASP A 265 2.45 0.16 -13.52
CA ASP A 265 1.68 1.02 -12.61
C ASP A 265 2.61 1.84 -11.71
N LEU A 266 3.64 1.19 -11.15
CA LEU A 266 4.65 1.85 -10.33
C LEU A 266 5.41 2.93 -11.13
N LEU A 267 5.80 2.64 -12.37
CA LEU A 267 6.49 3.60 -13.23
C LEU A 267 5.59 4.79 -13.59
N ALA A 268 4.31 4.54 -13.88
CA ALA A 268 3.34 5.59 -14.18
C ALA A 268 3.12 6.50 -12.97
N VAL A 269 2.98 5.94 -11.78
CA VAL A 269 2.82 6.70 -10.53
C VAL A 269 4.08 7.51 -10.22
N ASN A 270 5.25 6.92 -10.36
CA ASN A 270 6.51 7.63 -10.13
C ASN A 270 6.63 8.86 -11.04
N GLU A 271 6.20 8.75 -12.30
CA GLU A 271 6.13 9.90 -13.21
C GLU A 271 5.08 10.94 -12.80
N LEU A 272 3.91 10.53 -12.32
CA LEU A 272 2.90 11.45 -11.80
C LEU A 272 3.41 12.25 -10.59
N VAL A 273 4.15 11.60 -9.70
CA VAL A 273 4.77 12.25 -8.53
C VAL A 273 5.89 13.18 -8.98
N ARG A 274 6.80 12.71 -9.84
CA ARG A 274 7.94 13.49 -10.35
C ARG A 274 7.50 14.75 -11.10
N SER A 275 6.43 14.67 -11.85
CA SER A 275 5.85 15.84 -12.58
C SER A 275 5.00 16.74 -11.70
N GLY A 276 4.86 16.47 -10.40
CA GLY A 276 4.02 17.24 -9.48
C GLY A 276 2.50 17.07 -9.69
N ARG A 277 2.08 16.16 -10.56
CA ARG A 277 0.66 15.89 -10.83
C ARG A 277 -0.01 15.12 -9.70
N LEU A 278 0.72 14.29 -8.97
CA LEU A 278 0.26 13.58 -7.78
C LEU A 278 1.08 13.99 -6.57
N SER A 279 0.44 14.60 -5.58
CA SER A 279 1.06 14.94 -4.31
C SER A 279 0.94 13.79 -3.31
N LEU A 280 2.07 13.44 -2.66
CA LEU A 280 2.14 12.49 -1.56
C LEU A 280 2.20 13.18 -0.19
N SER A 281 2.12 14.52 -0.14
CA SER A 281 2.23 15.31 1.09
C SER A 281 1.12 14.98 2.09
N ASP A 282 1.41 15.11 3.38
CA ASP A 282 0.47 14.98 4.51
C ASP A 282 -0.14 13.57 4.67
N LEU A 283 0.45 12.54 4.05
CA LEU A 283 0.03 11.16 4.21
C LEU A 283 0.86 10.40 5.27
N ILE A 284 2.11 10.80 5.49
CA ILE A 284 2.94 10.28 6.58
C ILE A 284 2.64 11.13 7.81
N THR A 285 2.05 10.52 8.82
CA THR A 285 1.66 11.22 10.06
C THR A 285 2.55 10.85 11.25
N HIS A 286 3.24 9.72 11.17
CA HIS A 286 4.06 9.21 12.25
C HIS A 286 5.40 8.68 11.72
N GLN A 287 6.44 8.87 12.52
CA GLN A 287 7.78 8.34 12.24
C GLN A 287 8.40 7.89 13.54
N ASP A 288 9.08 6.75 13.52
CA ASP A 288 9.79 6.22 14.68
C ASP A 288 11.10 5.54 14.24
N LEU A 289 11.90 5.10 15.20
CA LEU A 289 13.13 4.34 14.96
C LEU A 289 12.84 2.83 14.95
N PRO A 290 13.60 2.02 14.20
CA PRO A 290 13.45 0.57 14.22
C PRO A 290 13.62 -0.05 15.62
N THR A 291 14.45 0.54 16.48
CA THR A 291 14.63 0.10 17.87
C THR A 291 13.34 0.18 18.71
N ARG A 292 12.37 0.96 18.26
CA ARG A 292 11.04 1.10 18.87
C ARG A 292 9.94 0.38 18.08
N ALA A 293 10.33 -0.57 17.22
CA ALA A 293 9.40 -1.23 16.31
C ALA A 293 8.13 -1.74 16.99
N HIS A 294 8.22 -2.39 18.15
CA HIS A 294 7.05 -2.89 18.86
C HIS A 294 6.01 -1.78 19.10
N ALA A 295 6.43 -0.65 19.67
CA ALA A 295 5.54 0.49 19.91
C ALA A 295 5.04 1.13 18.61
N ALA A 296 5.91 1.22 17.57
CA ALA A 296 5.54 1.76 16.28
C ALA A 296 4.44 0.92 15.58
N TYR A 297 4.54 -0.40 15.66
CA TYR A 297 3.52 -1.32 15.11
C TYR A 297 2.20 -1.25 15.90
N GLU A 298 2.26 -1.22 17.25
CA GLU A 298 1.08 -1.02 18.08
C GLU A 298 0.39 0.32 17.77
N GLN A 299 1.15 1.40 17.64
CA GLN A 299 0.61 2.71 17.28
C GLN A 299 0.03 2.71 15.86
N ALA A 300 0.74 2.17 14.88
CA ALA A 300 0.28 2.12 13.50
C ALA A 300 -1.07 1.38 13.36
N PHE A 301 -1.32 0.38 14.21
CA PHE A 301 -2.52 -0.46 14.14
C PHE A 301 -3.63 -0.06 15.11
N GLY A 302 -3.28 0.62 16.20
CA GLY A 302 -4.23 1.00 17.27
C GLY A 302 -4.65 2.46 17.25
N ASP A 303 -3.80 3.36 16.77
CA ASP A 303 -4.08 4.79 16.73
C ASP A 303 -4.80 5.18 15.43
N SER A 304 -6.04 5.61 15.57
CA SER A 304 -6.85 6.04 14.42
C SER A 304 -6.33 7.32 13.74
N SER A 305 -5.49 8.11 14.41
CA SER A 305 -4.84 9.29 13.83
C SER A 305 -3.62 8.91 12.96
N CYS A 306 -3.09 7.71 13.12
CA CYS A 306 -1.99 7.21 12.30
C CYS A 306 -2.49 6.81 10.90
N LEU A 307 -2.21 7.64 9.90
CA LEU A 307 -2.45 7.30 8.50
C LEU A 307 -1.33 6.40 7.96
N LYS A 308 -0.08 6.85 8.12
CA LYS A 308 1.12 6.10 7.76
C LYS A 308 2.19 6.30 8.82
N MET A 309 2.71 5.18 9.32
CA MET A 309 3.91 5.11 10.12
C MET A 309 5.09 4.77 9.23
N VAL A 310 6.22 5.43 9.47
CA VAL A 310 7.50 5.18 8.79
C VAL A 310 8.58 4.89 9.82
N LEU A 311 9.41 3.90 9.55
CA LEU A 311 10.63 3.61 10.33
C LEU A 311 11.84 4.25 9.63
N ASP A 312 12.63 5.02 10.39
CA ASP A 312 13.84 5.68 9.93
C ASP A 312 15.06 4.81 10.25
N TRP A 313 15.67 4.25 9.21
CA TRP A 313 16.82 3.34 9.31
C TRP A 313 18.19 4.06 9.25
N ARG A 314 18.23 5.35 8.92
CA ARG A 314 19.47 6.07 8.63
C ARG A 314 20.50 6.05 9.76
N ALA A 315 20.06 5.89 10.99
CA ALA A 315 20.94 5.71 12.16
C ALA A 315 21.44 4.26 12.33
N HIS A 316 20.95 3.32 11.50
CA HIS A 316 21.25 1.87 11.56
C HIS A 316 21.85 1.34 10.24
N ALA A 317 22.17 2.23 9.29
CA ALA A 317 22.76 1.92 7.99
C ALA A 317 24.27 1.63 8.10
#